data_148d68f49d74e099bca2c02df4107ceb
#
_entry.id   148d68f49d74e099bca2c02df4107ceb
#
_cell.length_a   1.000
_cell.length_b   1.000
_cell.length_c   1.000
_cell.angle_alpha   90.00
_cell.angle_beta   90.00
_cell.angle_gamma   90.00
#
_symmetry.space_group_name_H-M   'P 1'
#
loop_
_entity.id
_entity.type
_entity.pdbx_description
1 polymer ?
#
loop_
_entity_poly.entity_id
_entity_poly.type
_entity_poly.pdbx_seq_one_letter_code
_entity_poly.pdbx_strand_id
1 'polypeptide(L)'
;MSFLSTGVKTAINELSSQLDSPFFVYDLDTLNNHLAQLVAQTEVKLWYAVKANPLSKIIQCLDNAGFNFDVASKGELEQVLAQGVSSDRVLNTGPAKSPKQIKHFIERGVRTFVAESLNQVRWLNEQAKLQNCQLQVLLRVQLRWPEGEKNPLGGDSLTPFGLGCTEWQALNITDYDALSFDGLHIFQWGNMLSTQKLSELWSQMIAPLSQLARDLNINLKILDLGGGLGIPYTQNDITLNWDDLITALAKIKKQAGVEELWMELGRYAVGECGHYATPVVERKQNYGQQQVILSGGINHLLRPAVTSQDFPAALLRDSNTPTQAMSLYGPLCTALDCLGEHALPSDLNEHDWLVFSQCGAYGFSESMPYFLCHELAGEYVLEQNKLSCLRAAEDASYYLR
;
A
#
# COMPACT_ATOMS: atom_id res chain seq x y z
N MET A 1 0.02 -12.62 20.11
CA MET A 1 -1.36 -12.11 19.82
C MET A 1 -1.94 -12.90 18.67
N SER A 2 -3.22 -13.22 18.68
CA SER A 2 -3.89 -13.75 17.48
C SER A 2 -4.19 -12.55 16.57
N PHE A 3 -3.77 -12.61 15.30
CA PHE A 3 -4.14 -11.62 14.30
C PHE A 3 -5.60 -11.73 13.85
N LEU A 4 -6.34 -12.72 14.33
CA LEU A 4 -7.70 -13.02 13.94
C LEU A 4 -8.66 -12.74 15.12
N SER A 5 -9.52 -11.73 14.99
CA SER A 5 -10.55 -11.43 15.98
C SER A 5 -11.65 -12.48 15.98
N THR A 6 -12.37 -12.62 17.11
CA THR A 6 -13.50 -13.56 17.21
C THR A 6 -14.59 -13.25 16.17
N GLY A 7 -14.89 -11.99 15.91
CA GLY A 7 -15.86 -11.57 14.91
C GLY A 7 -15.48 -12.01 13.50
N VAL A 8 -14.23 -11.74 13.12
CA VAL A 8 -13.68 -12.16 11.80
C VAL A 8 -13.67 -13.70 11.69
N LYS A 9 -13.22 -14.41 12.73
CA LYS A 9 -13.23 -15.87 12.73
C LYS A 9 -14.64 -16.44 12.51
N THR A 10 -15.64 -15.84 13.17
CA THR A 10 -17.05 -16.22 12.99
C THR A 10 -17.53 -15.98 11.56
N ALA A 11 -17.23 -14.81 10.98
CA ALA A 11 -17.60 -14.47 9.61
C ALA A 11 -16.93 -15.40 8.59
N ILE A 12 -15.65 -15.73 8.77
CA ILE A 12 -14.95 -16.66 7.88
C ILE A 12 -15.52 -18.08 8.03
N ASN A 13 -15.86 -18.55 9.23
CA ASN A 13 -16.53 -19.84 9.41
C ASN A 13 -17.90 -19.90 8.73
N GLU A 14 -18.68 -18.82 8.77
CA GLU A 14 -19.95 -18.73 8.05
C GLU A 14 -19.75 -18.87 6.54
N LEU A 15 -18.81 -18.09 5.96
CA LEU A 15 -18.50 -18.14 4.53
C LEU A 15 -17.94 -19.49 4.11
N SER A 16 -16.97 -20.05 4.84
CA SER A 16 -16.35 -21.33 4.51
C SER A 16 -17.30 -22.52 4.60
N SER A 17 -18.43 -22.38 5.31
CA SER A 17 -19.50 -23.39 5.32
C SER A 17 -20.41 -23.34 4.09
N GLN A 18 -20.37 -22.25 3.32
CA GLN A 18 -21.22 -22.00 2.15
C GLN A 18 -20.45 -21.95 0.83
N LEU A 19 -19.15 -21.69 0.90
CA LEU A 19 -18.26 -21.51 -0.24
C LEU A 19 -17.18 -22.59 -0.24
N ASP A 20 -16.72 -22.93 -1.42
CA ASP A 20 -15.55 -23.80 -1.66
C ASP A 20 -14.38 -23.06 -2.34
N SER A 21 -14.60 -21.80 -2.72
CA SER A 21 -13.63 -20.91 -3.37
C SER A 21 -12.96 -19.96 -2.38
N PRO A 22 -11.69 -19.58 -2.59
CA PRO A 22 -10.99 -18.59 -1.75
C PRO A 22 -11.67 -17.22 -1.73
N PHE A 23 -11.55 -16.51 -0.61
CA PHE A 23 -12.15 -15.18 -0.44
C PHE A 23 -11.36 -14.28 0.52
N PHE A 24 -11.59 -12.98 0.41
CA PHE A 24 -11.14 -11.97 1.36
C PHE A 24 -12.30 -11.50 2.26
N VAL A 25 -11.99 -11.22 3.52
CA VAL A 25 -12.88 -10.52 4.46
C VAL A 25 -12.15 -9.29 4.97
N TYR A 26 -12.76 -8.12 4.85
CA TYR A 26 -12.27 -6.86 5.38
C TYR A 26 -13.12 -6.43 6.58
N ASP A 27 -12.50 -6.33 7.75
CA ASP A 27 -13.13 -5.85 9.00
C ASP A 27 -13.15 -4.32 9.01
N LEU A 28 -14.30 -3.75 8.68
CA LEU A 28 -14.46 -2.29 8.60
C LEU A 28 -14.53 -1.63 9.99
N ASP A 29 -14.92 -2.36 11.03
CA ASP A 29 -14.92 -1.81 12.39
C ASP A 29 -13.47 -1.61 12.86
N THR A 30 -12.60 -2.60 12.64
CA THR A 30 -11.15 -2.47 12.87
C THR A 30 -10.56 -1.34 12.06
N LEU A 31 -10.90 -1.25 10.76
CA LEU A 31 -10.43 -0.17 9.89
C LEU A 31 -10.86 1.21 10.40
N ASN A 32 -12.14 1.43 10.64
CA ASN A 32 -12.68 2.72 11.06
C ASN A 32 -12.09 3.17 12.40
N ASN A 33 -11.92 2.26 13.36
CA ASN A 33 -11.28 2.56 14.64
C ASN A 33 -9.81 3.00 14.46
N HIS A 34 -9.07 2.32 13.60
CA HIS A 34 -7.69 2.69 13.29
C HIS A 34 -7.61 4.05 12.59
N LEU A 35 -8.43 4.29 11.56
CA LEU A 35 -8.47 5.57 10.84
C LEU A 35 -8.82 6.74 11.77
N ALA A 36 -9.75 6.55 12.70
CA ALA A 36 -10.11 7.56 13.69
C ALA A 36 -8.92 7.97 14.58
N GLN A 37 -8.06 7.01 14.94
CA GLN A 37 -6.82 7.31 15.67
C GLN A 37 -5.83 8.09 14.80
N LEU A 38 -5.69 7.71 13.52
CA LEU A 38 -4.74 8.36 12.61
C LEU A 38 -5.07 9.83 12.37
N VAL A 39 -6.34 10.19 12.26
CA VAL A 39 -6.76 11.58 12.00
C VAL A 39 -6.93 12.43 13.26
N ALA A 40 -6.82 11.87 14.45
CA ALA A 40 -6.90 12.60 15.73
C ALA A 40 -5.64 13.44 16.00
N GLN A 41 -5.09 14.10 14.97
CA GLN A 41 -3.89 14.94 15.05
C GLN A 41 -3.90 16.00 13.92
N THR A 42 -3.10 17.04 14.04
CA THR A 42 -3.02 18.15 13.07
C THR A 42 -1.60 18.41 12.54
N GLU A 43 -0.62 17.60 12.95
CA GLU A 43 0.78 17.83 12.60
C GLU A 43 1.10 17.45 11.15
N VAL A 44 0.41 16.43 10.61
CA VAL A 44 0.65 15.93 9.27
C VAL A 44 -0.64 15.84 8.47
N LYS A 45 -0.55 16.14 7.19
CA LYS A 45 -1.62 15.89 6.22
C LYS A 45 -1.50 14.48 5.69
N LEU A 46 -2.56 13.70 5.82
CA LEU A 46 -2.57 12.29 5.46
C LEU A 46 -3.13 12.07 4.06
N TRP A 47 -2.37 11.31 3.28
CA TRP A 47 -2.74 10.83 1.96
C TRP A 47 -2.83 9.31 1.99
N TYR A 48 -3.88 8.75 1.40
CA TYR A 48 -3.99 7.30 1.22
C TYR A 48 -3.41 6.89 -0.13
N ALA A 49 -2.41 6.02 -0.14
CA ALA A 49 -1.86 5.43 -1.36
C ALA A 49 -2.81 4.34 -1.88
N VAL A 50 -3.64 4.69 -2.86
CA VAL A 50 -4.76 3.86 -3.36
C VAL A 50 -4.30 2.49 -3.88
N LYS A 51 -3.07 2.40 -4.40
CA LYS A 51 -2.44 1.12 -4.81
C LYS A 51 -2.45 0.04 -3.73
N ALA A 52 -2.52 0.42 -2.45
CA ALA A 52 -2.53 -0.55 -1.36
C ALA A 52 -3.81 -1.37 -1.35
N ASN A 53 -4.98 -0.74 -1.56
CA ASN A 53 -6.26 -1.41 -1.75
C ASN A 53 -7.29 -0.43 -2.35
N PRO A 54 -7.68 -0.56 -3.63
CA PRO A 54 -8.62 0.33 -4.32
C PRO A 54 -10.10 -0.03 -4.11
N LEU A 55 -10.42 -0.95 -3.18
CA LEU A 55 -11.78 -1.42 -2.97
C LEU A 55 -12.71 -0.29 -2.53
N SER A 56 -13.91 -0.19 -3.12
CA SER A 56 -14.86 0.92 -2.91
C SER A 56 -15.14 1.20 -1.44
N LYS A 57 -15.40 0.17 -0.64
CA LYS A 57 -15.67 0.33 0.80
C LYS A 57 -14.47 0.83 1.59
N ILE A 58 -13.26 0.42 1.23
CA ILE A 58 -12.02 0.92 1.84
C ILE A 58 -11.86 2.42 1.53
N ILE A 59 -12.06 2.83 0.26
CA ILE A 59 -11.99 4.25 -0.14
C ILE A 59 -13.05 5.07 0.61
N GLN A 60 -14.29 4.56 0.74
CA GLN A 60 -15.36 5.25 1.47
C GLN A 60 -15.03 5.44 2.97
N CYS A 61 -14.44 4.44 3.63
CA CYS A 61 -13.99 4.57 5.03
C CYS A 61 -12.91 5.66 5.17
N LEU A 62 -11.94 5.69 4.26
CA LEU A 62 -10.88 6.69 4.24
C LEU A 62 -11.40 8.10 3.93
N ASP A 63 -12.34 8.22 2.99
CA ASP A 63 -13.00 9.48 2.67
C ASP A 63 -13.78 10.03 3.87
N ASN A 64 -14.57 9.18 4.53
CA ASN A 64 -15.33 9.53 5.73
C ASN A 64 -14.41 9.94 6.90
N ALA A 65 -13.21 9.35 6.99
CA ALA A 65 -12.20 9.72 7.97
C ALA A 65 -11.48 11.04 7.62
N GLY A 66 -11.63 11.56 6.40
CA GLY A 66 -11.02 12.83 5.97
C GLY A 66 -9.62 12.68 5.34
N PHE A 67 -9.23 11.50 4.89
CA PHE A 67 -7.98 11.30 4.16
C PHE A 67 -8.02 11.97 2.79
N ASN A 68 -6.87 12.40 2.29
CA ASN A 68 -6.62 12.71 0.89
C ASN A 68 -6.15 11.43 0.17
N PHE A 69 -6.05 11.45 -1.17
CA PHE A 69 -5.79 10.24 -1.95
C PHE A 69 -4.60 10.43 -2.90
N ASP A 70 -3.60 9.58 -2.77
CA ASP A 70 -2.49 9.45 -3.73
C ASP A 70 -2.84 8.40 -4.77
N VAL A 71 -2.89 8.82 -6.05
CA VAL A 71 -3.25 7.97 -7.18
C VAL A 71 -2.17 8.02 -8.27
N ALA A 72 -1.81 6.86 -8.80
CA ALA A 72 -0.75 6.71 -9.80
C ALA A 72 -1.27 6.40 -11.20
N SER A 73 -2.56 6.08 -11.36
CA SER A 73 -3.14 5.67 -12.64
C SER A 73 -4.52 6.28 -12.88
N LYS A 74 -4.92 6.31 -14.17
CA LYS A 74 -6.28 6.69 -14.54
C LYS A 74 -7.34 5.83 -13.83
N GLY A 75 -7.09 4.52 -13.72
CA GLY A 75 -8.04 3.59 -13.08
C GLY A 75 -8.25 3.93 -11.61
N GLU A 76 -7.16 4.22 -10.85
CA GLU A 76 -7.26 4.65 -9.47
C GLU A 76 -7.99 5.98 -9.31
N LEU A 77 -7.70 6.96 -10.19
CA LEU A 77 -8.42 8.25 -10.18
C LEU A 77 -9.93 8.06 -10.36
N GLU A 78 -10.35 7.33 -11.39
CA GLU A 78 -11.77 7.10 -11.65
C GLU A 78 -12.44 6.31 -10.52
N GLN A 79 -11.71 5.35 -9.92
CA GLN A 79 -12.23 4.59 -8.78
C GLN A 79 -12.45 5.49 -7.55
N VAL A 80 -11.52 6.39 -7.24
CA VAL A 80 -11.63 7.34 -6.13
C VAL A 80 -12.79 8.33 -6.38
N LEU A 81 -12.86 8.93 -7.57
CA LEU A 81 -13.93 9.87 -7.93
C LEU A 81 -15.30 9.20 -7.96
N ALA A 82 -15.40 7.93 -8.36
CA ALA A 82 -16.64 7.17 -8.34
C ALA A 82 -17.21 6.96 -6.93
N GLN A 83 -16.37 7.06 -5.88
CA GLN A 83 -16.84 7.03 -4.50
C GLN A 83 -17.29 8.41 -3.96
N GLY A 84 -17.25 9.45 -4.77
CA GLY A 84 -17.68 10.81 -4.40
C GLY A 84 -16.58 11.69 -3.83
N VAL A 85 -15.33 11.22 -3.81
CA VAL A 85 -14.19 12.02 -3.34
C VAL A 85 -13.98 13.23 -4.25
N SER A 86 -13.78 14.39 -3.66
CA SER A 86 -13.48 15.62 -4.41
C SER A 86 -12.06 15.59 -5.01
N SER A 87 -11.92 16.04 -6.25
CA SER A 87 -10.64 16.04 -6.98
C SER A 87 -9.56 16.95 -6.39
N ASP A 88 -9.90 17.91 -5.56
CA ASP A 88 -8.97 18.76 -4.81
C ASP A 88 -8.28 18.01 -3.66
N ARG A 89 -8.81 16.85 -3.28
CA ARG A 89 -8.22 15.91 -2.32
C ARG A 89 -7.42 14.79 -3.00
N VAL A 90 -7.04 14.98 -4.26
CA VAL A 90 -6.29 13.99 -5.04
C VAL A 90 -4.90 14.52 -5.39
N LEU A 91 -3.88 13.72 -5.10
CA LEU A 91 -2.49 13.88 -5.50
C LEU A 91 -2.15 12.86 -6.58
N ASN A 92 -1.47 13.25 -7.64
CA ASN A 92 -0.98 12.31 -8.65
C ASN A 92 0.52 12.07 -8.51
N THR A 93 0.90 10.84 -8.18
CA THR A 93 2.29 10.36 -8.14
C THR A 93 2.61 9.38 -9.29
N GLY A 94 3.76 8.76 -9.26
CA GLY A 94 4.18 7.67 -10.15
C GLY A 94 5.07 8.08 -11.32
N PRO A 95 5.93 7.15 -11.80
CA PRO A 95 6.95 7.46 -12.81
C PRO A 95 6.41 7.52 -14.23
N ALA A 96 5.26 6.92 -14.53
CA ALA A 96 4.72 6.76 -15.88
C ALA A 96 3.64 7.80 -16.24
N LYS A 97 3.87 9.08 -15.94
CA LYS A 97 2.97 10.18 -16.33
C LYS A 97 3.18 10.61 -17.77
N SER A 98 2.35 10.17 -18.69
CA SER A 98 2.34 10.69 -20.06
C SER A 98 1.55 12.00 -20.17
N PRO A 99 1.79 12.83 -21.23
CA PRO A 99 0.96 14.01 -21.49
C PRO A 99 -0.54 13.71 -21.56
N LYS A 100 -0.92 12.54 -22.10
CA LYS A 100 -2.32 12.08 -22.17
C LYS A 100 -2.91 11.82 -20.77
N GLN A 101 -2.13 11.20 -19.90
CA GLN A 101 -2.56 10.96 -18.51
C GLN A 101 -2.68 12.28 -17.75
N ILE A 102 -1.67 13.16 -17.84
CA ILE A 102 -1.70 14.48 -17.20
C ILE A 102 -2.93 15.27 -17.65
N LYS A 103 -3.18 15.33 -18.97
CA LYS A 103 -4.39 15.96 -19.52
C LYS A 103 -5.65 15.43 -18.86
N HIS A 104 -5.80 14.11 -18.79
CA HIS A 104 -6.98 13.48 -18.20
C HIS A 104 -7.15 13.85 -16.73
N PHE A 105 -6.07 13.84 -15.93
CA PHE A 105 -6.13 14.22 -14.51
C PHE A 105 -6.58 15.67 -14.33
N ILE A 106 -6.03 16.61 -15.13
CA ILE A 106 -6.42 18.02 -15.08
C ILE A 106 -7.89 18.21 -15.49
N GLU A 107 -8.37 17.51 -16.54
CA GLU A 107 -9.77 17.51 -16.97
C GLU A 107 -10.73 16.99 -15.88
N ARG A 108 -10.27 16.06 -15.05
CA ARG A 108 -11.00 15.53 -13.89
C ARG A 108 -10.91 16.43 -12.64
N GLY A 109 -10.22 17.56 -12.73
CA GLY A 109 -10.13 18.56 -11.67
C GLY A 109 -8.91 18.42 -10.74
N VAL A 110 -8.03 17.44 -10.94
CA VAL A 110 -6.81 17.30 -10.14
C VAL A 110 -5.87 18.47 -10.38
N ARG A 111 -5.29 19.02 -9.31
CA ARG A 111 -4.40 20.18 -9.37
C ARG A 111 -3.06 19.97 -8.66
N THR A 112 -2.88 18.88 -7.93
CA THR A 112 -1.66 18.58 -7.18
C THR A 112 -0.94 17.38 -7.80
N PHE A 113 0.35 17.56 -8.10
CA PHE A 113 1.16 16.56 -8.79
C PHE A 113 2.54 16.43 -8.16
N VAL A 114 3.07 15.21 -8.13
CA VAL A 114 4.48 14.94 -7.87
C VAL A 114 5.19 14.71 -9.19
N ALA A 115 6.12 15.56 -9.58
CA ALA A 115 6.93 15.39 -10.78
C ALA A 115 8.17 14.53 -10.47
N GLU A 116 8.44 13.56 -11.34
CA GLU A 116 9.53 12.59 -11.16
C GLU A 116 10.65 12.76 -12.20
N SER A 117 10.54 13.74 -13.12
CA SER A 117 11.56 14.06 -14.11
C SER A 117 11.36 15.44 -14.72
N LEU A 118 12.41 15.98 -15.36
CA LEU A 118 12.33 17.25 -16.09
C LEU A 118 11.29 17.19 -17.23
N ASN A 119 11.13 16.05 -17.88
CA ASN A 119 10.10 15.87 -18.88
C ASN A 119 8.69 15.96 -18.30
N GLN A 120 8.45 15.39 -17.13
CA GLN A 120 7.14 15.50 -16.46
C GLN A 120 6.84 16.96 -16.10
N VAL A 121 7.82 17.72 -15.59
CA VAL A 121 7.65 19.16 -15.32
C VAL A 121 7.23 19.91 -16.59
N ARG A 122 7.93 19.67 -17.70
CA ARG A 122 7.60 20.29 -19.00
C ARG A 122 6.17 19.93 -19.43
N TRP A 123 5.81 18.65 -19.39
CA TRP A 123 4.47 18.19 -19.80
C TRP A 123 3.36 18.72 -18.89
N LEU A 124 3.59 18.82 -17.58
CA LEU A 124 2.65 19.43 -16.64
C LEU A 124 2.39 20.90 -17.01
N ASN A 125 3.44 21.68 -17.26
CA ASN A 125 3.31 23.08 -17.68
C ASN A 125 2.57 23.23 -19.02
N GLU A 126 2.92 22.42 -20.01
CA GLU A 126 2.26 22.41 -21.33
C GLU A 126 0.76 22.12 -21.19
N GLN A 127 0.40 21.08 -20.45
CA GLN A 127 -1.01 20.70 -20.24
C GLN A 127 -1.77 21.71 -19.38
N ALA A 128 -1.14 22.30 -18.37
CA ALA A 128 -1.72 23.36 -17.56
C ALA A 128 -2.07 24.60 -18.41
N LYS A 129 -1.14 25.03 -19.27
CA LYS A 129 -1.36 26.13 -20.22
C LYS A 129 -2.52 25.84 -21.19
N LEU A 130 -2.54 24.64 -21.78
CA LEU A 130 -3.60 24.22 -22.70
C LEU A 130 -4.98 24.23 -22.05
N GLN A 131 -5.05 23.98 -20.75
CA GLN A 131 -6.32 23.92 -20.00
C GLN A 131 -6.57 25.19 -19.16
N ASN A 132 -5.73 26.22 -19.33
CA ASN A 132 -5.83 27.51 -18.66
C ASN A 132 -5.98 27.37 -17.12
N CYS A 133 -5.10 26.60 -16.51
CA CYS A 133 -5.08 26.38 -15.06
C CYS A 133 -3.69 26.45 -14.47
N GLN A 134 -3.58 26.57 -13.14
CA GLN A 134 -2.35 26.47 -12.37
C GLN A 134 -2.30 25.12 -11.70
N LEU A 135 -1.09 24.53 -11.62
CA LEU A 135 -0.86 23.27 -10.92
C LEU A 135 0.13 23.47 -9.77
N GLN A 136 -0.17 22.84 -8.64
CA GLN A 136 0.76 22.67 -7.54
C GLN A 136 1.65 21.47 -7.82
N VAL A 137 2.97 21.66 -7.74
CA VAL A 137 3.93 20.60 -8.07
C VAL A 137 4.94 20.43 -6.92
N LEU A 138 5.12 19.18 -6.50
CA LEU A 138 6.22 18.74 -5.68
C LEU A 138 7.22 17.98 -6.55
N LEU A 139 8.53 18.16 -6.29
CA LEU A 139 9.56 17.43 -7.01
C LEU A 139 9.96 16.19 -6.19
N ARG A 140 9.88 15.02 -6.81
CA ARG A 140 10.31 13.77 -6.16
C ARG A 140 11.82 13.62 -6.22
N VAL A 141 12.43 13.57 -5.05
CA VAL A 141 13.87 13.46 -4.86
C VAL A 141 14.25 12.03 -4.51
N GLN A 142 15.30 11.52 -5.13
CA GLN A 142 15.94 10.27 -4.76
C GLN A 142 17.32 10.61 -4.17
N LEU A 143 17.49 10.36 -2.87
CA LEU A 143 18.78 10.51 -2.20
C LEU A 143 19.57 9.20 -2.30
N ARG A 144 20.90 9.32 -2.41
CA ARG A 144 21.80 8.17 -2.23
C ARG A 144 22.24 8.06 -0.80
N TRP A 145 22.24 6.85 -0.28
CA TRP A 145 22.67 6.52 1.08
C TRP A 145 24.05 5.88 1.04
N PRO A 146 24.84 5.98 2.13
CA PRO A 146 26.14 5.31 2.22
C PRO A 146 26.03 3.80 1.96
N GLU A 147 27.07 3.22 1.35
CA GLU A 147 27.16 1.78 1.10
C GLU A 147 26.90 0.96 2.38
N GLY A 148 26.06 -0.08 2.27
CA GLY A 148 25.76 -1.02 3.35
C GLY A 148 24.37 -0.91 3.94
N GLU A 149 23.61 0.15 3.71
CA GLU A 149 22.20 0.23 4.08
C GLU A 149 21.33 -0.31 2.94
N LYS A 150 20.99 -1.61 3.00
CA LYS A 150 20.06 -2.22 2.04
C LYS A 150 18.69 -1.62 2.19
N ASN A 151 18.25 -0.93 1.16
CA ASN A 151 16.90 -0.40 1.06
C ASN A 151 16.13 -1.14 -0.03
N PRO A 152 15.02 -1.82 0.28
CA PRO A 152 14.18 -2.50 -0.72
C PRO A 152 13.60 -1.58 -1.79
N LEU A 153 13.56 -0.27 -1.54
CA LEU A 153 13.01 0.75 -2.44
C LEU A 153 14.09 1.61 -3.11
N GLY A 154 15.37 1.21 -3.00
CA GLY A 154 16.50 1.83 -3.66
C GLY A 154 17.18 2.92 -2.82
N GLY A 155 18.12 2.69 -2.01
CA GLY A 155 18.98 3.68 -1.35
C GLY A 155 20.36 3.70 -2.01
N ASP A 156 20.83 2.53 -2.34
CA ASP A 156 22.09 2.23 -3.03
C ASP A 156 21.89 1.80 -4.49
N SER A 157 20.65 1.45 -4.91
CA SER A 157 20.32 1.04 -6.26
C SER A 157 19.45 2.08 -6.99
N LEU A 158 19.62 2.16 -8.31
CA LEU A 158 18.78 3.01 -9.15
C LEU A 158 17.36 2.44 -9.22
N THR A 159 16.38 3.31 -9.00
CA THR A 159 14.96 3.03 -9.17
C THR A 159 14.37 3.96 -10.22
N PRO A 160 13.18 3.65 -10.78
CA PRO A 160 12.53 4.55 -11.74
C PRO A 160 11.92 5.80 -11.09
N PHE A 161 12.10 6.00 -9.80
CA PHE A 161 11.38 7.01 -9.02
C PHE A 161 12.22 8.25 -8.75
N GLY A 162 11.74 9.41 -9.28
CA GLY A 162 12.35 10.72 -9.01
C GLY A 162 13.73 10.91 -9.63
N LEU A 163 14.36 12.01 -9.28
CA LEU A 163 15.73 12.36 -9.68
C LEU A 163 16.58 12.68 -8.46
N GLY A 164 17.90 12.53 -8.59
CA GLY A 164 18.86 13.01 -7.60
C GLY A 164 18.89 14.53 -7.53
N CYS A 165 19.51 15.06 -6.46
CA CYS A 165 19.64 16.52 -6.29
C CYS A 165 20.39 17.19 -7.46
N THR A 166 21.45 16.54 -7.95
CA THR A 166 22.26 17.08 -9.06
C THR A 166 21.46 17.18 -10.36
N GLU A 167 20.65 16.17 -10.66
CA GLU A 167 19.82 16.16 -11.86
C GLU A 167 18.71 17.21 -11.78
N TRP A 168 18.12 17.43 -10.58
CA TRP A 168 17.13 18.48 -10.38
C TRP A 168 17.72 19.88 -10.51
N GLN A 169 18.98 20.11 -10.20
CA GLN A 169 19.64 21.42 -10.37
C GLN A 169 19.65 21.94 -11.82
N ALA A 170 19.39 21.07 -12.81
CA ALA A 170 19.18 21.48 -14.19
C ALA A 170 17.81 22.16 -14.44
N LEU A 171 16.90 22.14 -13.47
CA LEU A 171 15.58 22.76 -13.57
C LEU A 171 15.67 24.27 -13.29
N ASN A 172 15.21 25.09 -14.24
CA ASN A 172 14.95 26.51 -14.00
C ASN A 172 13.43 26.68 -13.80
N ILE A 173 13.00 26.87 -12.55
CA ILE A 173 11.56 26.94 -12.23
C ILE A 173 10.86 28.15 -12.86
N THR A 174 11.59 29.21 -13.21
CA THR A 174 11.00 30.42 -13.83
C THR A 174 10.50 30.20 -15.27
N ASP A 175 10.91 29.11 -15.92
CA ASP A 175 10.48 28.74 -17.26
C ASP A 175 9.06 28.13 -17.30
N TYR A 176 8.46 27.87 -16.11
CA TYR A 176 7.23 27.09 -15.97
C TYR A 176 6.14 27.88 -15.24
N ASP A 177 5.64 28.93 -15.90
CA ASP A 177 4.70 29.93 -15.36
C ASP A 177 3.30 29.40 -15.00
N ALA A 178 2.90 28.21 -15.51
CA ALA A 178 1.67 27.55 -15.15
C ALA A 178 1.82 26.57 -13.98
N LEU A 179 3.01 26.50 -13.35
CA LEU A 179 3.30 25.63 -12.20
C LEU A 179 3.68 26.43 -10.97
N SER A 180 3.17 26.03 -9.80
CA SER A 180 3.66 26.46 -8.49
C SER A 180 4.49 25.34 -7.88
N PHE A 181 5.78 25.58 -7.69
CA PHE A 181 6.68 24.63 -7.03
C PHE A 181 6.65 24.88 -5.52
N ASP A 182 5.78 24.18 -4.81
CA ASP A 182 5.52 24.44 -3.39
C ASP A 182 6.25 23.48 -2.46
N GLY A 183 6.87 22.40 -3.00
CA GLY A 183 7.47 21.42 -2.12
C GLY A 183 8.33 20.36 -2.79
N LEU A 184 8.85 19.48 -1.94
CA LEU A 184 9.60 18.30 -2.30
C LEU A 184 8.92 17.06 -1.75
N HIS A 185 9.07 15.95 -2.47
CA HIS A 185 8.58 14.63 -2.10
C HIS A 185 9.75 13.65 -2.02
N ILE A 186 9.73 12.76 -1.05
CA ILE A 186 10.69 11.67 -0.94
C ILE A 186 10.03 10.41 -0.38
N PHE A 187 10.32 9.25 -1.00
CA PHE A 187 9.90 7.95 -0.50
C PHE A 187 10.97 6.91 -0.78
N GLN A 188 11.64 6.41 0.24
CA GLN A 188 12.79 5.52 0.07
C GLN A 188 12.76 4.26 0.94
N TRP A 189 11.85 4.11 1.91
CA TRP A 189 11.75 2.93 2.77
C TRP A 189 10.35 2.39 2.85
N GLY A 190 10.25 1.08 3.11
CA GLY A 190 8.97 0.39 3.26
C GLY A 190 8.97 -0.57 4.44
N ASN A 191 7.79 -0.78 5.03
CA ASN A 191 7.53 -1.69 6.14
C ASN A 191 8.44 -1.50 7.37
N MET A 192 8.69 -0.23 7.73
CA MET A 192 9.50 0.13 8.90
C MET A 192 8.67 0.04 10.17
N LEU A 193 9.22 -0.64 11.20
CA LEU A 193 8.55 -0.86 12.49
C LEU A 193 9.23 -0.12 13.66
N SER A 194 10.18 0.76 13.38
CA SER A 194 10.90 1.53 14.40
C SER A 194 10.73 3.03 14.22
N THR A 195 10.01 3.67 15.14
CA THR A 195 9.86 5.13 15.19
C THR A 195 11.21 5.84 15.30
N GLN A 196 12.13 5.29 16.10
CA GLN A 196 13.46 5.87 16.24
C GLN A 196 14.20 5.89 14.90
N LYS A 197 14.27 4.72 14.21
CA LYS A 197 14.95 4.62 12.91
C LYS A 197 14.30 5.53 11.86
N LEU A 198 12.97 5.60 11.79
CA LEU A 198 12.25 6.53 10.92
C LEU A 198 12.62 7.97 11.21
N SER A 199 12.63 8.39 12.48
CA SER A 199 13.00 9.74 12.89
C SER A 199 14.44 10.11 12.51
N GLU A 200 15.38 9.17 12.69
CA GLU A 200 16.79 9.36 12.30
C GLU A 200 16.91 9.54 10.78
N LEU A 201 16.27 8.69 9.98
CA LEU A 201 16.26 8.75 8.53
C LEU A 201 15.66 10.06 8.02
N TRP A 202 14.48 10.43 8.51
CA TRP A 202 13.83 11.70 8.13
C TRP A 202 14.71 12.91 8.49
N SER A 203 15.34 12.92 9.68
CA SER A 203 16.24 14.00 10.08
C SER A 203 17.45 14.16 9.14
N GLN A 204 18.00 13.04 8.65
CA GLN A 204 19.12 13.04 7.70
C GLN A 204 18.73 13.58 6.32
N MET A 205 17.46 13.41 5.90
CA MET A 205 16.94 13.88 4.61
C MET A 205 16.79 15.41 4.56
N ILE A 206 16.55 16.07 5.69
CA ILE A 206 16.17 17.49 5.72
C ILE A 206 17.26 18.37 5.13
N ALA A 207 18.53 18.16 5.51
CA ALA A 207 19.61 19.02 5.06
C ALA A 207 19.81 19.01 3.53
N PRO A 208 19.91 17.84 2.85
CA PRO A 208 20.03 17.79 1.38
C PRO A 208 18.77 18.31 0.67
N LEU A 209 17.57 18.04 1.18
CA LEU A 209 16.33 18.54 0.59
C LEU A 209 16.21 20.06 0.72
N SER A 210 16.52 20.61 1.90
CA SER A 210 16.52 22.07 2.11
C SER A 210 17.59 22.78 1.25
N GLN A 211 18.74 22.11 1.01
CA GLN A 211 19.76 22.66 0.10
C GLN A 211 19.24 22.68 -1.34
N LEU A 212 18.64 21.59 -1.81
CA LEU A 212 18.05 21.53 -3.14
C LEU A 212 16.97 22.61 -3.34
N ALA A 213 16.09 22.81 -2.37
CA ALA A 213 15.07 23.85 -2.44
C ALA A 213 15.70 25.26 -2.60
N ARG A 214 16.79 25.56 -1.86
CA ARG A 214 17.53 26.84 -2.03
C ARG A 214 18.16 26.95 -3.41
N ASP A 215 18.81 25.88 -3.90
CA ASP A 215 19.49 25.88 -5.21
C ASP A 215 18.50 26.11 -6.35
N LEU A 216 17.27 25.63 -6.22
CA LEU A 216 16.17 25.81 -7.17
C LEU A 216 15.34 27.08 -6.94
N ASN A 217 15.62 27.87 -5.88
CA ASN A 217 14.80 29.00 -5.45
C ASN A 217 13.33 28.62 -5.16
N ILE A 218 13.10 27.43 -4.66
CA ILE A 218 11.78 26.97 -4.21
C ILE A 218 11.56 27.46 -2.76
N ASN A 219 10.44 28.16 -2.53
CA ASN A 219 9.95 28.39 -1.17
C ASN A 219 9.34 27.08 -0.67
N LEU A 220 10.11 26.33 0.13
CA LEU A 220 9.72 24.99 0.60
C LEU A 220 8.59 25.09 1.64
N LYS A 221 7.34 25.11 1.19
CA LYS A 221 6.16 25.12 2.05
C LYS A 221 5.76 23.72 2.48
N ILE A 222 5.92 22.74 1.58
CA ILE A 222 5.46 21.37 1.73
C ILE A 222 6.65 20.42 1.67
N LEU A 223 6.72 19.50 2.64
CA LEU A 223 7.60 18.34 2.58
C LEU A 223 6.73 17.09 2.68
N ASP A 224 6.71 16.30 1.60
CA ASP A 224 6.07 15.00 1.57
C ASP A 224 7.12 13.91 1.83
N LEU A 225 6.98 13.20 2.94
CA LEU A 225 7.88 12.12 3.35
C LEU A 225 7.51 10.76 2.73
N GLY A 226 6.47 10.75 1.88
CA GLY A 226 5.93 9.50 1.37
C GLY A 226 5.32 8.64 2.48
N GLY A 227 5.46 7.33 2.35
CA GLY A 227 4.96 6.37 3.33
C GLY A 227 6.08 5.64 4.05
N GLY A 228 5.96 4.31 4.07
CA GLY A 228 6.97 3.42 4.61
C GLY A 228 6.67 2.89 6.01
N LEU A 229 5.60 3.34 6.66
CA LEU A 229 5.16 2.81 7.92
C LEU A 229 4.71 1.35 7.77
N GLY A 230 5.23 0.47 8.62
CA GLY A 230 4.98 -0.95 8.63
C GLY A 230 3.89 -1.37 9.60
N ILE A 231 3.41 -2.60 9.40
CA ILE A 231 2.57 -3.34 10.35
C ILE A 231 3.27 -4.64 10.71
N PRO A 232 2.97 -5.24 11.86
CA PRO A 232 3.55 -6.52 12.26
C PRO A 232 3.04 -7.66 11.36
N TYR A 233 3.95 -8.51 10.91
CA TYR A 233 3.63 -9.75 10.18
C TYR A 233 3.99 -11.00 10.99
N THR A 234 4.75 -10.84 12.07
CA THR A 234 5.02 -11.90 13.03
C THR A 234 4.58 -11.50 14.43
N GLN A 235 4.42 -12.49 15.32
CA GLN A 235 4.07 -12.20 16.72
C GLN A 235 5.20 -11.50 17.50
N ASN A 236 6.42 -11.53 16.95
CA ASN A 236 7.59 -10.90 17.57
C ASN A 236 7.83 -9.47 17.03
N ASP A 237 7.10 -9.05 16.01
CA ASP A 237 7.22 -7.71 15.46
C ASP A 237 6.66 -6.68 16.45
N ILE A 238 7.32 -5.53 16.51
CA ILE A 238 6.87 -4.41 17.32
C ILE A 238 5.85 -3.60 16.50
N THR A 239 4.70 -3.29 17.09
CA THR A 239 3.74 -2.36 16.50
C THR A 239 4.23 -0.93 16.70
N LEU A 240 4.17 -0.12 15.65
CA LEU A 240 4.45 1.32 15.74
C LEU A 240 3.43 1.99 16.66
N ASN A 241 3.91 2.86 17.55
CA ASN A 241 3.05 3.72 18.34
C ASN A 241 2.79 5.02 17.57
N TRP A 242 1.53 5.32 17.29
CA TRP A 242 1.15 6.49 16.49
C TRP A 242 1.46 7.81 17.19
N ASP A 243 1.27 7.91 18.50
CA ASP A 243 1.55 9.14 19.24
C ASP A 243 3.05 9.46 19.27
N ASP A 244 3.89 8.43 19.40
CA ASP A 244 5.35 8.57 19.30
C ASP A 244 5.77 9.02 17.90
N LEU A 245 5.13 8.48 16.85
CA LEU A 245 5.35 8.89 15.46
C LEU A 245 4.97 10.35 15.23
N ILE A 246 3.80 10.78 15.69
CA ILE A 246 3.34 12.18 15.57
C ILE A 246 4.30 13.11 16.31
N THR A 247 4.76 12.72 17.49
CA THR A 247 5.77 13.49 18.23
C THR A 247 7.07 13.62 17.45
N ALA A 248 7.53 12.56 16.78
CA ALA A 248 8.71 12.60 15.93
C ALA A 248 8.48 13.48 14.69
N LEU A 249 7.33 13.32 14.01
CA LEU A 249 6.97 14.09 12.82
C LEU A 249 6.84 15.60 13.10
N ALA A 250 6.29 15.99 14.27
CA ALA A 250 6.24 17.39 14.69
C ALA A 250 7.67 18.00 14.82
N LYS A 251 8.63 17.22 15.33
CA LYS A 251 10.04 17.66 15.38
C LYS A 251 10.63 17.80 13.98
N ILE A 252 10.34 16.85 13.08
CA ILE A 252 10.78 16.87 11.68
C ILE A 252 10.21 18.10 10.95
N LYS A 253 8.91 18.38 11.09
CA LYS A 253 8.24 19.55 10.52
C LYS A 253 8.93 20.85 10.96
N LYS A 254 9.19 20.97 12.26
CA LYS A 254 9.91 22.12 12.84
C LYS A 254 11.34 22.24 12.31
N GLN A 255 12.07 21.11 12.21
CA GLN A 255 13.45 21.07 11.71
C GLN A 255 13.52 21.44 10.23
N ALA A 256 12.57 20.99 9.42
CA ALA A 256 12.45 21.31 8.01
C ALA A 256 12.01 22.77 7.78
N GLY A 257 11.32 23.38 8.74
CA GLY A 257 10.80 24.75 8.64
C GLY A 257 9.66 24.88 7.63
N VAL A 258 8.89 23.81 7.41
CA VAL A 258 7.80 23.77 6.42
C VAL A 258 6.45 24.10 7.06
N GLU A 259 5.54 24.63 6.24
CA GLU A 259 4.16 24.92 6.65
C GLU A 259 3.35 23.62 6.79
N GLU A 260 3.51 22.72 5.83
CA GLU A 260 2.83 21.43 5.80
C GLU A 260 3.83 20.27 5.70
N LEU A 261 3.60 19.23 6.50
CA LEU A 261 4.26 17.93 6.40
C LEU A 261 3.22 16.91 5.92
N TRP A 262 3.55 16.17 4.86
CA TRP A 262 2.65 15.17 4.27
C TRP A 262 3.18 13.76 4.49
N MET A 263 2.25 12.81 4.62
CA MET A 263 2.55 11.37 4.72
C MET A 263 1.59 10.58 3.83
N GLU A 264 2.14 9.62 3.06
CA GLU A 264 1.38 8.73 2.18
C GLU A 264 1.22 7.35 2.85
N LEU A 265 0.07 7.08 3.42
CA LEU A 265 -0.21 5.83 4.12
C LEU A 265 -0.89 4.83 3.18
N GLY A 266 -0.27 3.67 2.99
CA GLY A 266 -0.89 2.52 2.33
C GLY A 266 -1.11 1.40 3.34
N ARG A 267 -0.09 0.58 3.52
CA ARG A 267 -0.08 -0.57 4.42
C ARG A 267 -0.52 -0.24 5.84
N TYR A 268 0.05 0.80 6.42
CA TYR A 268 -0.25 1.20 7.80
C TYR A 268 -1.71 1.60 8.01
N ALA A 269 -2.35 2.17 6.99
CA ALA A 269 -3.76 2.56 7.09
C ALA A 269 -4.73 1.37 7.01
N VAL A 270 -4.47 0.37 6.16
CA VAL A 270 -5.49 -0.64 5.84
C VAL A 270 -5.02 -2.10 5.99
N GLY A 271 -3.74 -2.35 6.26
CA GLY A 271 -3.19 -3.70 6.24
C GLY A 271 -3.85 -4.64 7.24
N GLU A 272 -4.12 -4.17 8.45
CA GLU A 272 -4.63 -4.98 9.55
C GLU A 272 -6.09 -5.39 9.40
N CYS A 273 -6.89 -4.68 8.58
CA CYS A 273 -8.31 -4.99 8.43
C CYS A 273 -8.61 -6.17 7.51
N GLY A 274 -7.66 -6.65 6.72
CA GLY A 274 -7.90 -7.67 5.71
C GLY A 274 -7.42 -9.05 6.08
N HIS A 275 -8.24 -10.05 5.74
CA HIS A 275 -7.97 -11.48 5.93
C HIS A 275 -8.29 -12.23 4.65
N TYR A 276 -7.41 -13.16 4.28
CA TYR A 276 -7.59 -14.03 3.11
C TYR A 276 -7.78 -15.47 3.57
N ALA A 277 -8.86 -16.11 3.17
CA ALA A 277 -9.19 -17.50 3.50
C ALA A 277 -9.15 -18.37 2.25
N THR A 278 -8.53 -19.55 2.36
CA THR A 278 -8.39 -20.50 1.25
C THR A 278 -8.45 -21.94 1.76
N PRO A 279 -9.17 -22.86 1.07
CA PRO A 279 -9.20 -24.25 1.47
C PRO A 279 -7.91 -24.99 1.11
N VAL A 280 -7.60 -26.00 1.91
CA VAL A 280 -6.52 -26.97 1.67
C VAL A 280 -7.02 -28.01 0.67
N VAL A 281 -6.30 -28.14 -0.45
CA VAL A 281 -6.61 -29.12 -1.51
C VAL A 281 -5.89 -30.43 -1.25
N GLU A 282 -4.61 -30.38 -0.87
CA GLU A 282 -3.78 -31.56 -0.66
C GLU A 282 -2.73 -31.29 0.42
N ARG A 283 -2.43 -32.31 1.20
CA ARG A 283 -1.27 -32.37 2.06
C ARG A 283 -0.40 -33.56 1.69
N LYS A 284 0.88 -33.32 1.49
CA LYS A 284 1.84 -34.39 1.14
C LYS A 284 3.20 -34.18 1.83
N GLN A 285 3.96 -35.25 1.87
CA GLN A 285 5.36 -35.20 2.32
C GLN A 285 6.28 -35.57 1.16
N ASN A 286 7.32 -34.74 0.94
CA ASN A 286 8.31 -34.95 -0.08
C ASN A 286 9.70 -34.67 0.48
N TYR A 287 10.65 -35.61 0.35
CA TYR A 287 12.00 -35.52 0.94
C TYR A 287 12.03 -35.10 2.41
N GLY A 288 11.05 -35.58 3.19
CA GLY A 288 10.94 -35.25 4.62
C GLY A 288 10.26 -33.91 4.93
N GLN A 289 9.98 -33.09 3.94
CA GLN A 289 9.30 -31.79 4.10
C GLN A 289 7.79 -31.93 3.94
N GLN A 290 7.03 -31.28 4.82
CA GLN A 290 5.57 -31.19 4.73
C GLN A 290 5.19 -30.09 3.74
N GLN A 291 4.36 -30.44 2.77
CA GLN A 291 3.84 -29.52 1.74
C GLN A 291 2.33 -29.49 1.80
N VAL A 292 1.77 -28.30 1.71
CA VAL A 292 0.31 -28.07 1.66
C VAL A 292 0.01 -27.31 0.38
N ILE A 293 -0.90 -27.85 -0.41
CA ILE A 293 -1.40 -27.23 -1.64
C ILE A 293 -2.75 -26.61 -1.33
N LEU A 294 -2.89 -25.33 -1.64
CA LEU A 294 -4.07 -24.53 -1.39
C LEU A 294 -4.85 -24.29 -2.69
N SER A 295 -6.14 -24.01 -2.57
CA SER A 295 -7.00 -23.66 -3.71
C SER A 295 -6.68 -22.28 -4.31
N GLY A 296 -6.06 -21.39 -3.53
CA GLY A 296 -5.58 -20.10 -3.99
C GLY A 296 -4.14 -19.84 -3.54
N GLY A 297 -3.37 -19.17 -4.37
CA GLY A 297 -1.96 -18.86 -4.17
C GLY A 297 -1.62 -17.43 -4.62
N ILE A 298 -0.55 -17.28 -5.39
CA ILE A 298 -0.13 -15.96 -5.90
C ILE A 298 -1.10 -15.34 -6.91
N ASN A 299 -2.07 -16.08 -7.40
CA ASN A 299 -3.20 -15.51 -8.13
C ASN A 299 -4.08 -14.60 -7.24
N HIS A 300 -4.04 -14.77 -5.94
CA HIS A 300 -4.77 -13.94 -4.97
C HIS A 300 -3.87 -13.21 -3.98
N LEU A 301 -2.68 -13.71 -3.68
CA LEU A 301 -1.75 -13.17 -2.68
C LEU A 301 -0.29 -13.32 -3.14
N LEU A 302 0.17 -12.40 -4.03
CA LEU A 302 1.47 -12.49 -4.68
C LEU A 302 2.65 -12.13 -3.76
N ARG A 303 2.44 -11.21 -2.83
CA ARG A 303 3.53 -10.56 -2.08
C ARG A 303 4.50 -11.52 -1.39
N PRO A 304 4.11 -12.61 -0.74
CA PRO A 304 5.06 -13.57 -0.14
C PRO A 304 6.12 -14.06 -1.13
N ALA A 305 5.70 -14.41 -2.34
CA ALA A 305 6.58 -14.96 -3.37
C ALA A 305 7.60 -13.96 -3.93
N VAL A 306 7.30 -12.67 -3.93
CA VAL A 306 8.15 -11.64 -4.57
C VAL A 306 8.94 -10.78 -3.58
N THR A 307 8.56 -10.77 -2.31
CA THR A 307 9.21 -9.93 -1.29
C THR A 307 9.82 -10.74 -0.16
N SER A 308 9.60 -12.05 -0.12
CA SER A 308 9.96 -12.94 1.01
C SER A 308 9.38 -12.46 2.35
N GLN A 309 8.23 -11.75 2.30
CA GLN A 309 7.47 -11.30 3.45
C GLN A 309 6.23 -12.16 3.58
N ASP A 310 6.27 -13.14 4.49
CA ASP A 310 5.13 -14.00 4.76
C ASP A 310 4.01 -13.23 5.45
N PHE A 311 2.76 -13.56 5.11
CA PHE A 311 1.60 -13.12 5.87
C PHE A 311 1.30 -14.13 6.98
N PRO A 312 0.86 -13.67 8.18
CA PRO A 312 0.53 -14.59 9.27
C PRO A 312 -0.56 -15.58 8.84
N ALA A 313 -0.26 -16.88 8.83
CA ALA A 313 -1.20 -17.93 8.48
C ALA A 313 -1.62 -18.74 9.71
N ALA A 314 -2.91 -19.10 9.78
CA ALA A 314 -3.47 -19.91 10.84
C ALA A 314 -4.52 -20.89 10.31
N LEU A 315 -4.64 -22.03 10.95
CA LEU A 315 -5.75 -22.97 10.74
C LEU A 315 -7.04 -22.35 11.28
N LEU A 316 -8.12 -22.35 10.49
CA LEU A 316 -9.41 -21.73 10.86
C LEU A 316 -10.07 -22.46 12.05
N ARG A 317 -10.14 -23.78 12.01
CA ARG A 317 -10.63 -24.57 13.13
C ARG A 317 -9.65 -24.60 14.28
N ASP A 318 -10.15 -24.87 15.46
CA ASP A 318 -9.29 -25.12 16.63
C ASP A 318 -8.57 -26.44 16.50
N SER A 319 -7.32 -26.49 16.96
CA SER A 319 -6.52 -27.71 17.07
C SER A 319 -5.65 -27.63 18.31
N ASN A 320 -5.49 -28.78 19.01
CA ASN A 320 -4.62 -28.92 20.16
C ASN A 320 -3.36 -29.74 19.85
N THR A 321 -3.11 -30.05 18.56
CA THR A 321 -1.92 -30.82 18.18
C THR A 321 -0.68 -29.91 18.12
N PRO A 322 0.53 -30.47 18.32
CA PRO A 322 1.76 -29.72 18.16
C PRO A 322 1.87 -29.14 16.74
N THR A 323 2.44 -27.97 16.63
CA THR A 323 2.74 -27.37 15.33
C THR A 323 4.00 -27.98 14.72
N GLN A 324 4.05 -28.02 13.39
CA GLN A 324 5.23 -28.37 12.60
C GLN A 324 5.37 -27.43 11.41
N ALA A 325 6.60 -27.29 10.89
CA ALA A 325 6.88 -26.50 9.71
C ALA A 325 6.19 -27.12 8.48
N MET A 326 5.46 -26.33 7.73
CA MET A 326 4.77 -26.71 6.49
C MET A 326 5.00 -25.62 5.45
N SER A 327 5.46 -26.02 4.26
CA SER A 327 5.59 -25.12 3.11
C SER A 327 4.24 -25.03 2.39
N LEU A 328 3.75 -23.80 2.18
CA LEU A 328 2.46 -23.54 1.56
C LEU A 328 2.63 -23.15 0.08
N TYR A 329 1.86 -23.79 -0.78
CA TYR A 329 1.86 -23.58 -2.23
C TYR A 329 0.44 -23.36 -2.73
N GLY A 330 0.29 -22.50 -3.75
CA GLY A 330 -0.96 -22.32 -4.44
C GLY A 330 -1.17 -23.32 -5.60
N PRO A 331 -2.24 -23.11 -6.41
CA PRO A 331 -2.65 -24.03 -7.46
C PRO A 331 -1.90 -23.84 -8.79
N LEU A 332 -1.04 -22.83 -8.91
CA LEU A 332 -0.49 -22.45 -10.20
C LEU A 332 0.68 -23.35 -10.63
N CYS A 333 0.75 -23.64 -11.92
CA CYS A 333 1.83 -24.46 -12.51
C CYS A 333 3.15 -23.67 -12.61
N THR A 334 3.62 -23.12 -11.50
CA THR A 334 4.89 -22.39 -11.38
C THR A 334 5.50 -22.59 -10.01
N ALA A 335 6.82 -22.74 -9.94
CA ALA A 335 7.54 -22.82 -8.67
C ALA A 335 7.52 -21.48 -7.87
N LEU A 336 7.11 -20.40 -8.51
CA LEU A 336 6.91 -19.09 -7.86
C LEU A 336 5.70 -19.10 -6.91
N ASP A 337 4.74 -20.02 -7.11
CA ASP A 337 3.50 -20.06 -6.32
C ASP A 337 3.74 -20.64 -4.92
N CYS A 338 4.52 -19.92 -4.13
CA CYS A 338 4.91 -20.24 -2.77
C CYS A 338 4.46 -19.13 -1.83
N LEU A 339 3.71 -19.50 -0.79
CA LEU A 339 3.19 -18.58 0.22
C LEU A 339 3.98 -18.62 1.54
N GLY A 340 5.19 -19.21 1.53
CA GLY A 340 6.09 -19.28 2.66
C GLY A 340 6.04 -20.60 3.44
N GLU A 341 6.83 -20.65 4.52
CA GLU A 341 6.87 -21.75 5.47
C GLU A 341 6.26 -21.32 6.80
N HIS A 342 5.28 -22.09 7.28
CA HIS A 342 4.49 -21.73 8.47
C HIS A 342 4.46 -22.87 9.49
N ALA A 343 4.47 -22.52 10.78
CA ALA A 343 4.27 -23.45 11.89
C ALA A 343 2.74 -23.70 12.06
N LEU A 344 2.24 -24.80 11.51
CA LEU A 344 0.82 -25.15 11.52
C LEU A 344 0.56 -26.45 12.30
N PRO A 345 -0.66 -26.64 12.85
CA PRO A 345 -1.03 -27.86 13.56
C PRO A 345 -0.79 -29.14 12.76
N SER A 346 -0.23 -30.16 13.41
CA SER A 346 0.17 -31.41 12.74
C SER A 346 -1.02 -32.25 12.24
N ASP A 347 -2.23 -31.96 12.67
CA ASP A 347 -3.49 -32.59 12.24
C ASP A 347 -4.20 -31.84 11.10
N LEU A 348 -3.54 -30.83 10.48
CA LEU A 348 -4.06 -30.16 9.29
C LEU A 348 -4.28 -31.19 8.16
N ASN A 349 -5.45 -31.15 7.53
CA ASN A 349 -5.87 -32.08 6.49
C ASN A 349 -6.47 -31.36 5.28
N GLU A 350 -6.78 -32.17 4.23
CA GLU A 350 -7.60 -31.73 3.11
C GLU A 350 -8.99 -31.28 3.62
N HIS A 351 -9.55 -30.27 2.96
CA HIS A 351 -10.81 -29.60 3.32
C HIS A 351 -10.74 -28.67 4.55
N ASP A 352 -9.60 -28.61 5.25
CA ASP A 352 -9.35 -27.54 6.23
C ASP A 352 -9.21 -26.20 5.51
N TRP A 353 -9.43 -25.12 6.25
CA TRP A 353 -9.24 -23.76 5.77
C TRP A 353 -8.05 -23.10 6.46
N LEU A 354 -7.18 -22.47 5.68
CA LEU A 354 -6.16 -21.58 6.20
C LEU A 354 -6.60 -20.12 6.04
N VAL A 355 -6.28 -19.29 7.02
CA VAL A 355 -6.54 -17.87 7.01
C VAL A 355 -5.21 -17.11 7.12
N PHE A 356 -4.95 -16.28 6.14
CA PHE A 356 -3.84 -15.33 6.15
C PHE A 356 -4.38 -13.97 6.65
N SER A 357 -3.77 -13.43 7.69
CA SER A 357 -4.13 -12.11 8.24
C SER A 357 -3.20 -11.02 7.71
N GLN A 358 -3.50 -9.73 8.03
CA GLN A 358 -2.73 -8.57 7.57
C GLN A 358 -2.77 -8.33 6.04
N CYS A 359 -3.79 -8.87 5.37
CA CYS A 359 -3.95 -8.84 3.91
C CYS A 359 -4.77 -7.65 3.39
N GLY A 360 -5.07 -6.65 4.24
CA GLY A 360 -5.83 -5.46 3.83
C GLY A 360 -5.09 -4.56 2.85
N ALA A 361 -3.76 -4.65 2.80
CA ALA A 361 -2.91 -3.94 1.85
C ALA A 361 -2.11 -4.92 1.01
N TYR A 362 -2.00 -4.64 -0.30
CA TYR A 362 -1.20 -5.43 -1.23
C TYR A 362 -1.60 -6.93 -1.25
N GLY A 363 -2.88 -7.20 -1.06
CA GLY A 363 -3.49 -8.50 -1.21
C GLY A 363 -3.91 -8.74 -2.67
N PHE A 364 -5.22 -8.88 -2.91
CA PHE A 364 -5.76 -9.20 -4.23
C PHE A 364 -5.34 -8.20 -5.34
N SER A 365 -5.28 -6.91 -5.03
CA SER A 365 -4.95 -5.86 -6.00
C SER A 365 -3.51 -5.91 -6.54
N GLU A 366 -2.58 -6.57 -5.84
CA GLU A 366 -1.18 -6.74 -6.27
C GLU A 366 -0.91 -8.14 -6.86
N SER A 367 -1.91 -8.99 -6.96
CA SER A 367 -1.77 -10.41 -7.33
C SER A 367 -1.74 -10.65 -8.84
N MET A 368 -1.71 -11.94 -9.25
CA MET A 368 -1.71 -12.40 -10.63
C MET A 368 -3.07 -13.06 -11.01
N PRO A 369 -4.19 -12.33 -10.93
CA PRO A 369 -5.53 -12.91 -10.91
C PRO A 369 -5.93 -13.65 -12.19
N TYR A 370 -5.30 -13.34 -13.33
CA TYR A 370 -5.67 -13.91 -14.63
C TYR A 370 -4.76 -15.05 -15.08
N PHE A 371 -3.67 -15.35 -14.36
CA PHE A 371 -2.78 -16.43 -14.76
C PHE A 371 -3.43 -17.79 -14.56
N LEU A 372 -3.42 -18.62 -15.60
CA LEU A 372 -4.09 -19.93 -15.69
C LEU A 372 -5.64 -19.91 -15.56
N CYS A 373 -6.26 -18.72 -15.57
CA CYS A 373 -7.72 -18.53 -15.54
C CYS A 373 -8.43 -19.17 -14.33
N HIS A 374 -7.75 -19.26 -13.19
CA HIS A 374 -8.41 -19.64 -11.93
C HIS A 374 -9.46 -18.61 -11.54
N GLU A 375 -10.41 -18.99 -10.68
CA GLU A 375 -11.41 -18.08 -10.14
C GLU A 375 -10.75 -16.88 -9.45
N LEU A 376 -11.35 -15.70 -9.62
CA LEU A 376 -11.07 -14.52 -8.86
C LEU A 376 -11.64 -14.68 -7.45
N ALA A 377 -10.86 -14.36 -6.43
CA ALA A 377 -11.32 -14.45 -5.05
C ALA A 377 -12.55 -13.58 -4.80
N GLY A 378 -13.51 -14.08 -4.02
CA GLY A 378 -14.59 -13.25 -3.50
C GLY A 378 -14.07 -12.18 -2.53
N GLU A 379 -14.75 -11.05 -2.44
CA GLU A 379 -14.43 -9.99 -1.48
C GLU A 379 -15.65 -9.60 -0.67
N TYR A 380 -15.52 -9.70 0.64
CA TYR A 380 -16.58 -9.49 1.62
C TYR A 380 -16.14 -8.44 2.64
N VAL A 381 -17.09 -7.72 3.21
CA VAL A 381 -16.87 -6.81 4.32
C VAL A 381 -17.65 -7.24 5.54
N LEU A 382 -17.04 -7.12 6.71
CA LEU A 382 -17.65 -7.27 8.01
C LEU A 382 -17.77 -5.89 8.65
N GLU A 383 -18.99 -5.44 8.93
CA GLU A 383 -19.29 -4.16 9.57
C GLU A 383 -20.39 -4.37 10.60
N GLN A 384 -20.16 -4.00 11.86
CA GLN A 384 -21.10 -4.16 12.97
C GLN A 384 -21.64 -5.61 13.08
N ASN A 385 -20.77 -6.59 12.96
CA ASN A 385 -21.09 -8.02 12.89
C ASN A 385 -22.02 -8.43 11.73
N LYS A 386 -22.11 -7.61 10.68
CA LYS A 386 -22.90 -7.87 9.49
C LYS A 386 -21.99 -8.12 8.30
N LEU A 387 -22.10 -9.31 7.74
CA LEU A 387 -21.34 -9.71 6.56
C LEU A 387 -22.07 -9.25 5.29
N SER A 388 -21.31 -8.67 4.34
CA SER A 388 -21.82 -8.26 3.04
C SER A 388 -20.85 -8.62 1.93
N CYS A 389 -21.39 -9.18 0.83
CA CYS A 389 -20.60 -9.47 -0.37
C CYS A 389 -20.44 -8.20 -1.19
N LEU A 390 -19.20 -7.80 -1.47
CA LEU A 390 -18.91 -6.71 -2.40
C LEU A 390 -18.64 -7.22 -3.82
N ARG A 391 -17.95 -8.34 -3.91
CA ARG A 391 -17.68 -9.04 -5.17
C ARG A 391 -17.68 -10.54 -4.90
N ALA A 392 -18.54 -11.26 -5.57
CA ALA A 392 -18.52 -12.72 -5.54
C ALA A 392 -17.29 -13.26 -6.28
N ALA A 393 -16.89 -14.49 -5.97
CA ALA A 393 -15.92 -15.20 -6.78
C ALA A 393 -16.42 -15.31 -8.22
N GLU A 394 -15.54 -15.17 -9.21
CA GLU A 394 -15.88 -15.15 -10.63
C GLU A 394 -14.83 -15.88 -11.46
N ASP A 395 -15.25 -16.61 -12.47
CA ASP A 395 -14.35 -17.27 -13.42
C ASP A 395 -13.53 -16.23 -14.20
N ALA A 396 -12.21 -16.23 -14.01
CA ALA A 396 -11.30 -15.26 -14.66
C ALA A 396 -11.27 -15.42 -16.19
N SER A 397 -11.78 -16.51 -16.77
CA SER A 397 -11.82 -16.69 -18.23
C SER A 397 -12.74 -15.69 -18.95
N TYR A 398 -13.60 -14.96 -18.24
CA TYR A 398 -14.50 -13.96 -18.81
C TYR A 398 -13.78 -12.90 -19.65
N TYR A 399 -12.59 -12.47 -19.23
CA TYR A 399 -11.82 -11.43 -19.91
C TYR A 399 -11.21 -11.89 -21.24
N LEU A 400 -11.23 -13.19 -21.51
CA LEU A 400 -10.77 -13.79 -22.77
C LEU A 400 -11.87 -13.87 -23.84
N ARG A 401 -13.10 -13.47 -23.52
CA ARG A 401 -14.28 -13.61 -24.40
C ARG A 401 -14.76 -12.28 -24.94
#